data_f458ad4c36eb4dd8d39f1805e01dae08
#
_entry.id   f458ad4c36eb4dd8d39f1805e01dae08
#
_cell.length_a   1.000
_cell.length_b   1.000
_cell.length_c   1.000
_cell.angle_alpha   90.00
_cell.angle_beta   90.00
_cell.angle_gamma   90.00
#
_symmetry.space_group_name_H-M   'P 1'
#
loop_
_entity.id
_entity.type
_entity.pdbx_description
1 polymer ?
#
loop_
_entity_poly.entity_id
_entity_poly.type
_entity_poly.pdbx_seq_one_letter_code
_entity_poly.pdbx_strand_id
1 'polypeptide(L)'
;MIHTEITPAEQADRLAIRELVDAYAHCADRRLADEQKSLFTEDTHFVVYMNGQGSEPTQVLDGRESLTPVFEDLNRYEATQHFNGQSTISLDGDRATGESYCIAHHLFTEDGERKLMLAHLRYGDTFTKLDGAWLFAERNLYVDWIETKTSHP
;
A
#
# COMPACT_ATOMS: atom_id res chain seq x y z
N MET A 1 -0.32 -19.73 1.13
CA MET A 1 -0.61 -20.64 2.26
C MET A 1 -0.95 -19.80 3.47
N ILE A 2 -2.04 -20.10 4.17
CA ILE A 2 -2.37 -19.46 5.44
C ILE A 2 -1.47 -20.04 6.53
N HIS A 3 -0.77 -19.16 7.24
CA HIS A 3 0.19 -19.56 8.26
C HIS A 3 -0.32 -19.08 9.63
N THR A 4 -0.59 -20.02 10.50
CA THR A 4 -1.16 -19.74 11.84
C THR A 4 -0.20 -20.07 12.99
N GLU A 5 0.91 -20.72 12.69
CA GLU A 5 1.96 -21.01 13.66
C GLU A 5 3.17 -20.15 13.36
N ILE A 6 3.59 -19.35 14.33
CA ILE A 6 4.72 -18.43 14.21
C ILE A 6 5.82 -18.91 15.16
N THR A 7 6.98 -19.21 14.60
CA THR A 7 8.16 -19.56 15.41
C THR A 7 8.80 -18.30 15.99
N PRO A 8 9.53 -18.39 17.12
CA PRO A 8 10.27 -17.27 17.67
C PRO A 8 11.25 -16.65 16.70
N ALA A 9 11.84 -17.41 15.77
CA ALA A 9 12.77 -16.93 14.78
C ALA A 9 12.09 -16.02 13.73
N GLU A 10 10.81 -16.23 13.44
CA GLU A 10 10.04 -15.46 12.46
C GLU A 10 9.39 -14.20 13.04
N GLN A 11 9.24 -14.13 14.37
CA GLN A 11 8.45 -13.06 15.01
C GLN A 11 8.94 -11.66 14.65
N ALA A 12 10.24 -11.42 14.71
CA ALA A 12 10.82 -10.10 14.42
C ALA A 12 10.58 -9.69 12.96
N ASP A 13 10.79 -10.61 12.02
CA ASP A 13 10.61 -10.34 10.60
C ASP A 13 9.13 -10.11 10.24
N ARG A 14 8.23 -10.90 10.81
CA ARG A 14 6.78 -10.72 10.62
C ARG A 14 6.29 -9.40 11.16
N LEU A 15 6.75 -9.00 12.34
CA LEU A 15 6.42 -7.70 12.92
C LEU A 15 6.99 -6.57 12.06
N ALA A 16 8.25 -6.66 11.64
CA ALA A 16 8.88 -5.64 10.81
C ALA A 16 8.17 -5.44 9.46
N ILE A 17 7.72 -6.52 8.81
CA ILE A 17 6.94 -6.44 7.57
C ILE A 17 5.57 -5.82 7.85
N ARG A 18 4.91 -6.14 8.96
CA ARG A 18 3.64 -5.50 9.34
C ARG A 18 3.82 -4.00 9.57
N GLU A 19 4.85 -3.61 10.30
CA GLU A 19 5.20 -2.20 10.50
C GLU A 19 5.49 -1.48 9.18
N LEU A 20 6.15 -2.14 8.22
CA LEU A 20 6.41 -1.59 6.89
C LEU A 20 5.10 -1.31 6.12
N VAL A 21 4.15 -2.25 6.15
CA VAL A 21 2.83 -2.07 5.52
C VAL A 21 2.06 -0.93 6.18
N ASP A 22 2.10 -0.82 7.50
CA ASP A 22 1.43 0.25 8.24
C ASP A 22 2.13 1.62 8.03
N ALA A 23 3.46 1.64 7.93
CA ALA A 23 4.23 2.84 7.61
C ALA A 23 3.87 3.43 6.24
N TYR A 24 3.65 2.57 5.23
CA TYR A 24 3.19 3.01 3.91
C TYR A 24 1.85 3.78 4.02
N ALA A 25 0.88 3.23 4.71
CA ALA A 25 -0.42 3.87 4.94
C ALA A 25 -0.28 5.19 5.72
N HIS A 26 0.53 5.19 6.77
CA HIS A 26 0.79 6.39 7.58
C HIS A 26 1.42 7.51 6.74
N CYS A 27 2.44 7.20 5.95
CA CYS A 27 3.10 8.19 5.09
C CYS A 27 2.14 8.77 4.05
N ALA A 28 1.29 7.94 3.44
CA ALA A 28 0.26 8.38 2.50
C ALA A 28 -0.68 9.40 3.15
N ASP A 29 -1.21 9.08 4.34
CA ASP A 29 -2.18 9.93 5.04
C ASP A 29 -1.57 11.23 5.57
N ARG A 30 -0.28 11.24 5.84
CA ARG A 30 0.47 12.41 6.34
C ARG A 30 1.17 13.20 5.24
N ARG A 31 1.03 12.78 3.96
CA ARG A 31 1.68 13.44 2.81
C ARG A 31 3.21 13.46 2.92
N LEU A 32 3.78 12.38 3.43
CA LEU A 32 5.22 12.17 3.59
C LEU A 32 5.75 11.38 2.38
N ALA A 33 5.71 11.98 1.19
CA ALA A 33 6.03 11.27 -0.06
C ALA A 33 7.48 10.74 -0.10
N ASP A 34 8.44 11.48 0.43
CA ASP A 34 9.84 11.07 0.46
C ASP A 34 10.06 9.90 1.42
N GLU A 35 9.46 9.93 2.61
CA GLU A 35 9.49 8.84 3.57
C GLU A 35 8.78 7.61 3.02
N GLN A 36 7.61 7.79 2.38
CA GLN A 36 6.88 6.70 1.74
C GLN A 36 7.71 6.02 0.65
N LYS A 37 8.37 6.82 -0.19
CA LYS A 37 9.28 6.34 -1.23
C LYS A 37 10.44 5.55 -0.65
N SER A 38 11.00 5.97 0.49
CA SER A 38 12.11 5.28 1.14
C SER A 38 11.81 3.86 1.64
N LEU A 39 10.51 3.49 1.71
CA LEU A 39 10.08 2.14 2.07
C LEU A 39 10.29 1.10 0.95
N PHE A 40 10.71 1.55 -0.23
CA PHE A 40 10.89 0.72 -1.42
C PHE A 40 12.37 0.55 -1.76
N THR A 41 12.70 -0.55 -2.44
CA THR A 41 14.03 -0.74 -3.03
C THR A 41 14.26 0.24 -4.18
N GLU A 42 15.54 0.50 -4.52
CA GLU A 42 15.86 1.41 -5.62
C GLU A 42 15.32 0.95 -6.97
N ASP A 43 15.30 -0.35 -7.19
CA ASP A 43 14.84 -1.03 -8.41
C ASP A 43 13.39 -1.53 -8.30
N THR A 44 12.60 -0.98 -7.39
CA THR A 44 11.24 -1.44 -7.14
C THR A 44 10.36 -1.45 -8.38
N HIS A 45 9.36 -2.33 -8.38
CA HIS A 45 8.33 -2.42 -9.40
C HIS A 45 6.96 -2.23 -8.76
N PHE A 46 6.23 -1.18 -9.15
CA PHE A 46 4.93 -0.83 -8.60
C PHE A 46 3.88 -0.81 -9.71
N VAL A 47 2.82 -1.58 -9.56
CA VAL A 47 1.78 -1.71 -10.58
C VAL A 47 0.41 -1.42 -9.98
N VAL A 48 -0.40 -0.64 -10.68
CA VAL A 48 -1.77 -0.31 -10.31
C VAL A 48 -2.75 -1.00 -11.27
N TYR A 49 -3.74 -1.66 -10.71
CA TYR A 49 -4.83 -2.34 -11.41
C TYR A 49 -6.15 -1.74 -10.95
N MET A 50 -6.63 -0.72 -11.64
CA MET A 50 -7.88 -0.02 -11.29
C MET A 50 -9.14 -0.88 -11.46
N ASN A 51 -9.06 -1.96 -12.22
CA ASN A 51 -10.18 -2.87 -12.49
C ASN A 51 -10.01 -4.24 -11.80
N GLY A 52 -9.20 -4.29 -10.74
CA GLY A 52 -8.98 -5.47 -9.92
C GLY A 52 -7.93 -6.44 -10.45
N GLN A 53 -7.70 -7.49 -9.69
CA GLN A 53 -6.74 -8.52 -10.02
C GLN A 53 -7.18 -9.30 -11.26
N GLY A 54 -6.24 -9.54 -12.19
CA GLY A 54 -6.49 -10.22 -13.45
C GLY A 54 -6.87 -9.28 -14.60
N SER A 55 -7.03 -7.98 -14.34
CA SER A 55 -7.18 -6.96 -15.38
C SER A 55 -5.82 -6.54 -15.97
N GLU A 56 -5.87 -5.75 -17.04
CA GLU A 56 -4.65 -5.10 -17.55
C GLU A 56 -4.16 -4.03 -16.56
N PRO A 57 -2.84 -3.85 -16.42
CA PRO A 57 -2.29 -2.78 -15.62
C PRO A 57 -2.75 -1.40 -16.09
N THR A 58 -3.19 -0.57 -15.18
CA THR A 58 -3.54 0.83 -15.46
C THR A 58 -2.29 1.72 -15.42
N GLN A 59 -1.34 1.38 -14.56
CA GLN A 59 -0.09 2.11 -14.41
C GLN A 59 1.02 1.15 -13.99
N VAL A 60 2.20 1.31 -14.59
CA VAL A 60 3.42 0.57 -14.26
C VAL A 60 4.52 1.57 -13.97
N LEU A 61 5.15 1.42 -12.82
CA LEU A 61 6.21 2.30 -12.33
C LEU A 61 7.44 1.48 -12.00
N ASP A 62 8.54 1.80 -12.63
CA ASP A 62 9.83 1.15 -12.43
C ASP A 62 10.81 2.10 -11.75
N GLY A 63 11.41 1.63 -10.68
CA GLY A 63 12.36 2.38 -9.87
C GLY A 63 11.71 3.29 -8.84
N ARG A 64 12.37 3.46 -7.71
CA ARG A 64 11.91 4.22 -6.55
C ARG A 64 11.52 5.65 -6.91
N GLU A 65 12.30 6.32 -7.76
CA GLU A 65 12.08 7.73 -8.10
C GLU A 65 10.81 7.96 -8.93
N SER A 66 10.32 6.94 -9.63
CA SER A 66 9.07 7.02 -10.37
C SER A 66 7.82 7.11 -9.48
N LEU A 67 7.95 6.80 -8.18
CA LEU A 67 6.84 6.75 -7.23
C LEU A 67 6.40 8.13 -6.74
N THR A 68 7.28 9.13 -6.76
CA THR A 68 7.02 10.46 -6.20
C THR A 68 5.73 11.08 -6.74
N PRO A 69 5.49 11.16 -8.07
CA PRO A 69 4.25 11.77 -8.58
C PRO A 69 2.98 11.05 -8.14
N VAL A 70 3.04 9.73 -7.96
CA VAL A 70 1.90 8.92 -7.52
C VAL A 70 1.55 9.23 -6.07
N PHE A 71 2.54 9.33 -5.20
CA PHE A 71 2.31 9.65 -3.79
C PHE A 71 1.87 11.10 -3.60
N GLU A 72 2.42 12.02 -4.39
CA GLU A 72 2.02 13.44 -4.37
C GLU A 72 0.60 13.69 -4.92
N ASP A 73 0.06 12.77 -5.74
CA ASP A 73 -1.32 12.88 -6.26
C ASP A 73 -2.36 12.93 -5.13
N LEU A 74 -2.07 12.35 -3.97
CA LEU A 74 -2.94 12.44 -2.79
C LEU A 74 -3.12 13.87 -2.26
N ASN A 75 -2.26 14.82 -2.65
CA ASN A 75 -2.37 16.22 -2.24
C ASN A 75 -3.66 16.90 -2.76
N ARG A 76 -4.30 16.34 -3.78
CA ARG A 76 -5.59 16.82 -4.29
C ARG A 76 -6.77 16.57 -3.37
N TYR A 77 -6.63 15.67 -2.39
CA TYR A 77 -7.67 15.37 -1.42
C TYR A 77 -7.54 16.22 -0.16
N GLU A 78 -8.66 16.59 0.46
CA GLU A 78 -8.70 17.31 1.73
C GLU A 78 -8.10 16.47 2.86
N ALA A 79 -8.43 15.19 2.87
CA ALA A 79 -7.91 14.20 3.81
C ALA A 79 -8.00 12.80 3.20
N THR A 80 -7.09 11.93 3.63
CA THR A 80 -7.16 10.50 3.35
C THR A 80 -6.94 9.71 4.63
N GLN A 81 -7.55 8.54 4.71
CA GLN A 81 -7.28 7.55 5.74
C GLN A 81 -7.19 6.17 5.09
N HIS A 82 -6.02 5.57 5.16
CA HIS A 82 -5.80 4.19 4.77
C HIS A 82 -5.98 3.31 6.00
N PHE A 83 -7.02 2.51 6.01
CA PHE A 83 -7.31 1.58 7.09
C PHE A 83 -6.91 0.18 6.67
N ASN A 84 -5.75 -0.30 7.15
CA ASN A 84 -5.25 -1.63 6.88
C ASN A 84 -6.03 -2.69 7.65
N GLY A 85 -6.46 -3.71 6.93
CA GLY A 85 -7.12 -4.88 7.50
C GLY A 85 -6.14 -6.03 7.71
N GLN A 86 -6.62 -7.24 7.42
CA GLN A 86 -5.82 -8.45 7.51
C GLN A 86 -4.67 -8.49 6.52
N SER A 87 -3.63 -9.19 6.89
CA SER A 87 -2.50 -9.50 6.00
C SER A 87 -2.04 -10.94 6.17
N THR A 88 -1.52 -11.51 5.10
CA THR A 88 -0.84 -12.81 5.10
C THR A 88 0.59 -12.62 4.63
N ILE A 89 1.54 -13.32 5.26
CA ILE A 89 2.97 -13.20 4.94
C ILE A 89 3.56 -14.59 4.86
N SER A 90 4.28 -14.87 3.78
CA SER A 90 5.10 -16.06 3.60
C SER A 90 6.57 -15.66 3.57
N LEU A 91 7.32 -16.08 4.59
CA LEU A 91 8.75 -15.80 4.74
C LEU A 91 9.59 -16.88 4.04
N ASP A 92 10.67 -16.44 3.40
CA ASP A 92 11.71 -17.29 2.82
C ASP A 92 13.08 -16.58 2.98
N GLY A 93 13.72 -16.77 4.13
CA GLY A 93 14.98 -16.09 4.45
C GLY A 93 14.81 -14.57 4.45
N ASP A 94 15.61 -13.88 3.63
CA ASP A 94 15.60 -12.44 3.46
C ASP A 94 14.58 -11.96 2.40
N ARG A 95 13.68 -12.82 1.98
CA ARG A 95 12.57 -12.51 1.07
C ARG A 95 11.25 -12.92 1.71
N ALA A 96 10.20 -12.23 1.32
CA ALA A 96 8.85 -12.58 1.71
C ALA A 96 7.87 -12.17 0.61
N THR A 97 6.72 -12.82 0.59
CA THR A 97 5.55 -12.38 -0.18
C THR A 97 4.37 -12.21 0.77
N GLY A 98 3.44 -11.36 0.40
CA GLY A 98 2.26 -11.16 1.23
C GLY A 98 1.11 -10.50 0.49
N GLU A 99 -0.06 -10.63 1.08
CA GLU A 99 -1.25 -9.92 0.66
C GLU A 99 -1.79 -9.14 1.86
N SER A 100 -2.15 -7.88 1.65
CA SER A 100 -2.81 -7.07 2.67
C SER A 100 -4.04 -6.37 2.10
N TYR A 101 -5.02 -6.14 2.96
CA TYR A 101 -6.28 -5.46 2.63
C TYR A 101 -6.26 -4.05 3.16
N CYS A 102 -6.86 -3.12 2.42
CA CYS A 102 -6.97 -1.74 2.83
C CYS A 102 -8.29 -1.13 2.36
N ILE A 103 -8.90 -0.31 3.21
CA ILE A 103 -9.96 0.62 2.79
C ILE A 103 -9.35 2.01 2.82
N ALA A 104 -9.19 2.62 1.65
CA ALA A 104 -8.64 3.95 1.52
C ALA A 104 -9.77 4.97 1.37
N HIS A 105 -9.92 5.83 2.37
CA HIS A 105 -10.90 6.91 2.41
C HIS A 105 -10.29 8.17 1.81
N HIS A 106 -11.01 8.79 0.87
CA HIS A 106 -10.57 10.03 0.20
C HIS A 106 -11.67 11.07 0.32
N LEU A 107 -11.39 12.15 1.04
CA LEU A 107 -12.32 13.25 1.24
C LEU A 107 -11.98 14.38 0.27
N PHE A 108 -12.98 14.86 -0.48
CA PHE A 108 -12.80 15.92 -1.46
C PHE A 108 -14.10 16.69 -1.67
N THR A 109 -13.99 17.88 -2.27
CA THR A 109 -15.13 18.70 -2.67
C THR A 109 -15.19 18.78 -4.19
N GLU A 110 -16.35 18.51 -4.76
CA GLU A 110 -16.64 18.60 -6.18
C GLU A 110 -17.99 19.28 -6.37
N ASP A 111 -18.03 20.32 -7.24
CA ASP A 111 -19.24 21.11 -7.50
C ASP A 111 -19.88 21.69 -6.23
N GLY A 112 -19.08 22.10 -5.25
CA GLY A 112 -19.52 22.64 -3.97
C GLY A 112 -20.07 21.59 -2.98
N GLU A 113 -20.03 20.33 -3.32
CA GLU A 113 -20.48 19.23 -2.49
C GLU A 113 -19.28 18.43 -1.96
N ARG A 114 -19.25 18.19 -0.65
CA ARG A 114 -18.24 17.35 -0.01
C ARG A 114 -18.56 15.88 -0.24
N LYS A 115 -17.59 15.14 -0.75
CA LYS A 115 -17.73 13.72 -1.10
C LYS A 115 -16.66 12.88 -0.40
N LEU A 116 -17.05 11.65 -0.13
CA LEU A 116 -16.17 10.62 0.39
C LEU A 116 -16.09 9.46 -0.62
N MET A 117 -14.91 9.23 -1.17
CA MET A 117 -14.62 8.05 -1.98
C MET A 117 -13.94 6.99 -1.12
N LEU A 118 -14.47 5.78 -1.16
CA LEU A 118 -13.95 4.59 -0.49
C LEU A 118 -13.39 3.67 -1.56
N ALA A 119 -12.07 3.51 -1.58
CA ALA A 119 -11.41 2.54 -2.44
C ALA A 119 -11.10 1.28 -1.63
N HIS A 120 -11.71 0.17 -2.02
CA HIS A 120 -11.47 -1.14 -1.40
C HIS A 120 -10.31 -1.81 -2.15
N LEU A 121 -9.19 -1.94 -1.47
CA LEU A 121 -7.90 -2.31 -2.06
C LEU A 121 -7.39 -3.62 -1.51
N ARG A 122 -6.63 -4.33 -2.34
CA ARG A 122 -5.67 -5.33 -1.90
C ARG A 122 -4.29 -5.01 -2.47
N TYR A 123 -3.27 -5.31 -1.70
CA TYR A 123 -1.89 -5.23 -2.12
C TYR A 123 -1.31 -6.63 -2.20
N GLY A 124 -0.69 -6.97 -3.34
CA GLY A 124 0.15 -8.15 -3.48
C GLY A 124 1.61 -7.71 -3.49
N ASP A 125 2.35 -8.07 -2.45
CA ASP A 125 3.67 -7.53 -2.20
C ASP A 125 4.75 -8.61 -2.26
N THR A 126 5.92 -8.22 -2.78
CA THR A 126 7.19 -8.91 -2.58
C THR A 126 8.08 -8.02 -1.73
N PHE A 127 8.62 -8.57 -0.65
CA PHE A 127 9.49 -7.88 0.28
C PHE A 127 10.92 -8.45 0.19
N THR A 128 11.90 -7.61 0.47
CA THR A 128 13.29 -8.03 0.62
C THR A 128 13.92 -7.36 1.83
N LYS A 129 14.82 -8.07 2.50
CA LYS A 129 15.57 -7.57 3.65
C LYS A 129 16.96 -7.15 3.17
N LEU A 130 17.25 -5.86 3.27
CA LEU A 130 18.54 -5.27 2.90
C LEU A 130 19.16 -4.60 4.13
N ASP A 131 20.38 -4.95 4.47
CA ASP A 131 21.11 -4.39 5.62
C ASP A 131 20.26 -4.42 6.92
N GLY A 132 19.51 -5.50 7.10
CA GLY A 132 18.65 -5.71 8.28
C GLY A 132 17.29 -5.04 8.25
N ALA A 133 16.94 -4.29 7.21
CA ALA A 133 15.66 -3.61 7.05
C ALA A 133 14.81 -4.26 5.95
N TRP A 134 13.53 -4.47 6.22
CA TRP A 134 12.58 -4.93 5.22
C TRP A 134 12.08 -3.76 4.36
N LEU A 135 12.04 -3.97 3.04
CA LEU A 135 11.58 -3.01 2.04
C LEU A 135 10.62 -3.69 1.05
N PHE A 136 9.75 -2.88 0.44
CA PHE A 136 8.98 -3.35 -0.73
C PHE A 136 9.91 -3.47 -1.95
N ALA A 137 10.08 -4.67 -2.47
CA ALA A 137 10.72 -4.91 -3.76
C ALA A 137 9.72 -4.77 -4.91
N GLU A 138 8.49 -5.29 -4.70
CA GLU A 138 7.38 -5.11 -5.61
C GLU A 138 6.10 -4.82 -4.84
N ARG A 139 5.24 -3.98 -5.39
CA ARG A 139 3.89 -3.78 -4.89
C ARG A 139 2.90 -3.75 -6.05
N ASN A 140 1.89 -4.63 -5.97
CA ASN A 140 0.76 -4.63 -6.88
C ASN A 140 -0.47 -4.12 -6.13
N LEU A 141 -1.01 -2.98 -6.55
CA LEU A 141 -2.20 -2.39 -5.98
C LEU A 141 -3.41 -2.78 -6.83
N TYR A 142 -4.32 -3.53 -6.23
CA TYR A 142 -5.57 -3.95 -6.87
C TYR A 142 -6.73 -3.17 -6.27
N VAL A 143 -7.47 -2.44 -7.10
CA VAL A 143 -8.71 -1.79 -6.71
C VAL A 143 -9.86 -2.78 -6.96
N ASP A 144 -10.40 -3.36 -5.89
CA ASP A 144 -11.49 -4.33 -6.00
C ASP A 144 -12.81 -3.66 -6.37
N TRP A 145 -13.14 -2.56 -5.70
CA TRP A 145 -14.26 -1.68 -6.05
C TRP A 145 -14.12 -0.31 -5.39
N ILE A 146 -14.86 0.67 -5.90
CA ILE A 146 -14.92 2.03 -5.37
C ILE A 146 -16.37 2.40 -5.10
N GLU A 147 -16.61 3.06 -3.98
CA GLU A 147 -17.89 3.69 -3.63
C GLU A 147 -17.64 5.17 -3.40
N THR A 148 -18.55 6.01 -3.89
CA THR A 148 -18.52 7.45 -3.62
C THR A 148 -19.89 7.88 -3.09
N LYS A 149 -19.89 8.67 -2.02
CA LYS A 149 -21.09 9.17 -1.37
C LYS A 149 -20.90 10.59 -0.88
N THR A 150 -21.99 11.30 -0.65
CA THR A 150 -21.99 12.60 0.00
C THR A 150 -21.51 12.45 1.44
N SER A 151 -20.59 13.32 1.86
CA SER A 151 -20.09 13.41 3.24
C SER A 151 -20.67 14.63 3.91
N HIS A 152 -21.31 14.44 5.06
CA HIS A 152 -21.79 15.52 5.90
C HIS A 152 -20.82 15.76 7.06
N PRO A 153 -20.62 17.05 7.49
CA PRO A 153 -19.80 17.37 8.66
C PRO A 153 -20.40 16.83 9.96
#